data_43c9c6c5f929375a28fd6a2f88788eb9
#
_entry.id   43c9c6c5f929375a28fd6a2f88788eb9
#
_cell.length_a   1.000
_cell.length_b   1.000
_cell.length_c   1.000
_cell.angle_alpha   90.00
_cell.angle_beta   90.00
_cell.angle_gamma   90.00
#
_symmetry.space_group_name_H-M   'P 1'
#
loop_
_entity.id
_entity.type
_entity.pdbx_description
1 polymer ?
#
loop_
_entity_poly.entity_id
_entity_poly.type
_entity_poly.pdbx_seq_one_letter_code
_entity_poly.pdbx_strand_id
1 'polypeptide(L)'
;AQYFTKRDIELLHQNGTVVYTYLNIGSIENFREYYTTYAELAIGEYEHWDEEEWVDVANPDWQEFIGQLSQELYEKGVDGFFIDNCDVYYYDPHESIFEGITAILQNIMTFGKAVIINGGDTYVAEYRERYGAIDQIMTGVNQESVWSSIDFDSGTFREQTSETRDYFCKYL
;
A
#
# COMPACT_ATOMS: atom_id res chain seq x y z
N ALA A 1 -11.12 6.88 1.61
CA ALA A 1 -11.90 7.29 2.80
C ALA A 1 -11.22 8.40 3.61
N GLN A 2 -9.98 8.81 3.29
CA GLN A 2 -9.26 9.87 4.05
C GLN A 2 -10.10 11.16 4.18
N TYR A 3 -10.78 11.57 3.10
CA TYR A 3 -11.63 12.77 3.08
C TYR A 3 -13.09 12.55 3.56
N PHE A 4 -13.45 11.30 3.86
CA PHE A 4 -14.78 10.99 4.37
C PHE A 4 -14.83 11.20 5.89
N THR A 5 -15.94 11.74 6.36
CA THR A 5 -16.25 11.78 7.79
C THR A 5 -16.79 10.41 8.25
N LYS A 6 -16.78 10.17 9.55
CA LYS A 6 -17.46 9.00 10.13
C LYS A 6 -18.92 8.90 9.67
N ARG A 7 -19.62 10.05 9.59
CA ARG A 7 -21.02 10.10 9.15
C ARG A 7 -21.20 9.64 7.70
N ASP A 8 -20.25 9.96 6.82
CA ASP A 8 -20.30 9.52 5.42
C ASP A 8 -20.17 8.00 5.33
N ILE A 9 -19.27 7.41 6.12
CA ILE A 9 -19.07 5.95 6.18
C ILE A 9 -20.32 5.27 6.75
N GLU A 10 -20.92 5.81 7.82
CA GLU A 10 -22.18 5.31 8.35
C GLU A 10 -23.31 5.31 7.31
N LEU A 11 -23.39 6.34 6.47
CA LEU A 11 -24.39 6.41 5.39
C LEU A 11 -24.14 5.37 4.31
N LEU A 12 -22.87 5.10 3.97
CA LEU A 12 -22.51 4.04 3.04
C LEU A 12 -22.91 2.66 3.60
N HIS A 13 -22.63 2.41 4.87
CA HIS A 13 -23.04 1.16 5.56
C HIS A 13 -24.55 0.97 5.59
N GLN A 14 -25.33 2.03 5.81
CA GLN A 14 -26.80 1.95 5.77
C GLN A 14 -27.34 1.52 4.42
N ASN A 15 -26.57 1.76 3.34
CA ASN A 15 -26.89 1.30 1.99
C ASN A 15 -26.25 -0.08 1.64
N GLY A 16 -25.68 -0.77 2.63
CA GLY A 16 -25.05 -2.09 2.43
C GLY A 16 -23.68 -2.03 1.75
N THR A 17 -23.04 -0.85 1.69
CA THR A 17 -21.72 -0.69 1.08
C THR A 17 -20.62 -1.03 2.08
N VAL A 18 -19.66 -1.84 1.66
CA VAL A 18 -18.41 -2.12 2.38
C VAL A 18 -17.38 -1.06 1.98
N VAL A 19 -16.68 -0.48 2.95
CA VAL A 19 -15.77 0.66 2.72
C VAL A 19 -14.33 0.27 3.04
N TYR A 20 -13.52 0.10 1.99
CA TYR A 20 -12.07 -0.01 2.11
C TYR A 20 -11.44 1.37 1.95
N THR A 21 -10.44 1.66 2.76
CA THR A 21 -9.66 2.90 2.63
C THR A 21 -8.33 2.64 1.96
N TYR A 22 -8.00 3.44 0.94
CA TYR A 22 -6.66 3.51 0.38
C TYR A 22 -5.70 4.10 1.42
N LEU A 23 -4.55 3.48 1.57
CA LEU A 23 -3.46 3.94 2.42
C LEU A 23 -2.12 3.63 1.74
N ASN A 24 -1.43 4.67 1.33
CA ASN A 24 -0.08 4.58 0.80
C ASN A 24 0.92 4.53 1.95
N ILE A 25 1.77 3.50 1.99
CA ILE A 25 2.75 3.32 3.07
C ILE A 25 4.19 3.44 2.59
N GLY A 26 4.46 3.23 1.30
CA GLY A 26 5.82 3.14 0.75
C GLY A 26 6.25 4.36 -0.05
N SER A 27 5.36 5.30 -0.29
CA SER A 27 5.68 6.55 -0.97
C SER A 27 4.94 7.73 -0.37
N ILE A 28 5.35 8.94 -0.74
CA ILE A 28 4.74 10.19 -0.29
C ILE A 28 4.35 11.04 -1.50
N GLU A 29 3.07 11.45 -1.54
CA GLU A 29 2.49 12.23 -2.64
C GLU A 29 2.52 13.72 -2.28
N ASN A 30 3.04 14.57 -3.17
CA ASN A 30 3.30 15.98 -2.90
C ASN A 30 2.04 16.85 -2.69
N PHE A 31 0.86 16.34 -3.08
CA PHE A 31 -0.43 16.98 -2.87
C PHE A 31 -1.08 16.65 -1.52
N ARG A 32 -0.44 15.81 -0.69
CA ARG A 32 -0.94 15.50 0.65
C ARG A 32 -0.61 16.61 1.64
N GLU A 33 -1.54 16.87 2.56
CA GLU A 33 -1.36 17.90 3.58
C GLU A 33 -0.14 17.66 4.47
N TYR A 34 0.24 16.39 4.66
CA TYR A 34 1.40 15.98 5.45
C TYR A 34 2.73 15.97 4.69
N TYR A 35 2.72 16.21 3.38
CA TYR A 35 3.94 16.15 2.55
C TYR A 35 5.07 17.00 3.12
N THR A 36 4.81 18.29 3.44
CA THR A 36 5.86 19.20 3.94
C THR A 36 6.48 18.75 5.27
N THR A 37 5.79 17.92 6.03
CA THR A 37 6.30 17.39 7.31
C THR A 37 7.26 16.24 7.10
N TYR A 38 7.02 15.41 6.09
CA TYR A 38 7.74 14.17 5.88
C TYR A 38 8.53 14.09 4.57
N ALA A 39 8.56 15.15 3.76
CA ALA A 39 9.29 15.19 2.49
C ALA A 39 10.79 14.89 2.64
N GLU A 40 11.39 15.23 3.79
CA GLU A 40 12.81 14.93 4.06
C GLU A 40 13.10 13.41 4.22
N LEU A 41 12.05 12.58 4.34
CA LEU A 41 12.16 11.13 4.40
C LEU A 41 12.13 10.47 3.02
N ALA A 42 11.99 11.25 1.95
CA ALA A 42 12.04 10.73 0.58
C ALA A 42 13.42 10.12 0.28
N ILE A 43 13.43 8.94 -0.32
CA ILE A 43 14.63 8.18 -0.69
C ILE A 43 14.85 8.10 -2.20
N GLY A 44 13.90 8.57 -2.99
CA GLY A 44 14.03 8.65 -4.45
C GLY A 44 12.73 8.95 -5.16
N GLU A 45 12.87 9.30 -6.45
CA GLU A 45 11.75 9.60 -7.34
C GLU A 45 10.96 8.33 -7.68
N TYR A 46 9.64 8.47 -7.79
CA TYR A 46 8.76 7.40 -8.26
C TYR A 46 8.64 7.49 -9.79
N GLU A 47 9.08 6.46 -10.48
CA GLU A 47 9.11 6.45 -11.96
C GLU A 47 7.71 6.64 -12.55
N HIS A 48 7.57 7.56 -13.49
CA HIS A 48 6.33 7.95 -14.18
C HIS A 48 5.29 8.70 -13.34
N TRP A 49 5.59 9.02 -12.08
CA TRP A 49 4.67 9.75 -11.19
C TRP A 49 5.40 10.93 -10.54
N ASP A 50 5.52 12.04 -11.27
CA ASP A 50 6.24 13.26 -10.84
C ASP A 50 5.73 13.86 -9.51
N GLU A 51 4.56 13.43 -9.05
CA GLU A 51 3.93 13.90 -7.81
C GLU A 51 4.24 13.01 -6.61
N GLU A 52 5.06 11.97 -6.79
CA GLU A 52 5.25 10.91 -5.81
C GLU A 52 6.74 10.56 -5.64
N GLU A 53 7.17 10.30 -4.43
CA GLU A 53 8.53 9.91 -4.07
C GLU A 53 8.50 8.70 -3.14
N TRP A 54 9.42 7.76 -3.34
CA TRP A 54 9.62 6.65 -2.40
C TRP A 54 10.03 7.19 -1.03
N VAL A 55 9.54 6.58 0.06
CA VAL A 55 9.79 7.04 1.43
C VAL A 55 10.54 6.00 2.24
N ASP A 56 11.40 6.45 3.16
CA ASP A 56 12.07 5.60 4.14
C ASP A 56 11.08 5.05 5.16
N VAL A 57 10.51 3.90 4.87
CA VAL A 57 9.57 3.20 5.76
C VAL A 57 10.22 2.64 7.03
N ALA A 58 11.56 2.61 7.09
CA ALA A 58 12.29 2.24 8.31
C ALA A 58 12.33 3.38 9.33
N ASN A 59 12.05 4.61 8.90
CA ASN A 59 12.07 5.77 9.79
C ASN A 59 10.94 5.69 10.83
N PRO A 60 11.24 5.80 12.13
CA PRO A 60 10.23 5.71 13.19
C PRO A 60 9.14 6.78 13.10
N ASP A 61 9.46 7.99 12.65
CA ASP A 61 8.47 9.08 12.54
C ASP A 61 7.45 8.77 11.45
N TRP A 62 7.88 8.14 10.34
CA TRP A 62 6.97 7.66 9.30
C TRP A 62 6.07 6.53 9.80
N GLN A 63 6.64 5.55 10.51
CA GLN A 63 5.88 4.43 11.08
C GLN A 63 4.83 4.93 12.10
N GLU A 64 5.22 5.88 12.96
CA GLU A 64 4.30 6.50 13.91
C GLU A 64 3.18 7.25 13.20
N PHE A 65 3.50 8.05 12.19
CA PHE A 65 2.53 8.79 11.38
C PHE A 65 1.54 7.85 10.70
N ILE A 66 1.99 6.80 10.01
CA ILE A 66 1.12 5.82 9.36
C ILE A 66 0.26 5.09 10.39
N GLY A 67 0.81 4.78 11.55
CA GLY A 67 0.06 4.20 12.67
C GLY A 67 -1.08 5.10 13.14
N GLN A 68 -0.82 6.40 13.33
CA GLN A 68 -1.84 7.40 13.73
C GLN A 68 -2.91 7.57 12.65
N LEU A 69 -2.50 7.70 11.38
CA LEU A 69 -3.43 7.81 10.25
C LEU A 69 -4.32 6.56 10.13
N SER A 70 -3.74 5.38 10.32
CA SER A 70 -4.50 4.12 10.31
C SER A 70 -5.52 4.05 11.44
N GLN A 71 -5.16 4.51 12.64
CA GLN A 71 -6.05 4.60 13.79
C GLN A 71 -7.23 5.55 13.50
N GLU A 72 -6.95 6.73 12.95
CA GLU A 72 -8.00 7.69 12.56
C GLU A 72 -8.99 7.10 11.55
N LEU A 73 -8.48 6.39 10.53
CA LEU A 73 -9.30 5.73 9.52
C LEU A 73 -10.15 4.60 10.12
N TYR A 74 -9.56 3.80 11.01
CA TYR A 74 -10.27 2.78 11.77
C TYR A 74 -11.41 3.38 12.61
N GLU A 75 -11.18 4.48 13.31
CA GLU A 75 -12.19 5.18 14.14
C GLU A 75 -13.32 5.82 13.31
N LYS A 76 -13.07 6.14 12.05
CA LYS A 76 -14.12 6.54 11.10
C LYS A 76 -15.04 5.36 10.75
N GLY A 77 -14.61 4.12 10.97
CA GLY A 77 -15.44 2.93 10.80
C GLY A 77 -15.24 2.20 9.49
N VAL A 78 -14.06 2.32 8.84
CA VAL A 78 -13.73 1.54 7.62
C VAL A 78 -13.78 0.03 7.87
N ASP A 79 -14.10 -0.74 6.86
CA ASP A 79 -14.17 -2.20 6.92
C ASP A 79 -12.84 -2.87 6.62
N GLY A 80 -11.94 -2.15 5.95
CA GLY A 80 -10.62 -2.64 5.60
C GLY A 80 -9.70 -1.56 5.05
N PHE A 81 -8.45 -1.95 4.88
CA PHE A 81 -7.37 -1.14 4.35
C PHE A 81 -6.93 -1.70 2.99
N PHE A 82 -6.76 -0.83 2.02
CA PHE A 82 -6.15 -1.13 0.74
C PHE A 82 -4.78 -0.45 0.73
N ILE A 83 -3.75 -1.26 0.96
CA ILE A 83 -2.38 -0.81 1.21
C ILE A 83 -1.63 -0.74 -0.10
N ASP A 84 -1.01 0.38 -0.38
CA ASP A 84 -0.25 0.60 -1.59
C ASP A 84 1.23 0.82 -1.32
N ASN A 85 2.04 0.55 -2.35
CA ASN A 85 3.47 0.83 -2.40
C ASN A 85 4.34 0.03 -1.41
N CYS A 86 3.95 -1.23 -1.07
CA CYS A 86 4.92 -2.18 -0.53
C CYS A 86 6.09 -2.45 -1.50
N ASP A 87 5.96 -2.00 -2.75
CA ASP A 87 6.96 -2.04 -3.81
C ASP A 87 8.20 -1.18 -3.50
N VAL A 88 8.16 -0.34 -2.47
CA VAL A 88 9.36 0.34 -1.94
C VAL A 88 10.45 -0.68 -1.60
N TYR A 89 10.11 -1.93 -1.24
CA TYR A 89 11.10 -2.99 -1.06
C TYR A 89 11.70 -3.50 -2.37
N TYR A 90 10.97 -3.44 -3.47
CA TYR A 90 11.54 -3.70 -4.79
C TYR A 90 12.49 -2.57 -5.22
N TYR A 91 12.14 -1.31 -4.90
CA TYR A 91 12.98 -0.15 -5.19
C TYR A 91 14.26 -0.14 -4.36
N ASP A 92 14.17 -0.39 -3.07
CA ASP A 92 15.29 -0.44 -2.12
C ASP A 92 15.24 -1.73 -1.28
N PRO A 93 15.86 -2.83 -1.74
CA PRO A 93 15.77 -4.15 -1.10
C PRO A 93 16.69 -4.29 0.13
N HIS A 94 16.70 -3.30 1.01
CA HIS A 94 17.44 -3.35 2.26
C HIS A 94 16.61 -3.98 3.39
N GLU A 95 17.30 -4.63 4.33
CA GLU A 95 16.67 -5.26 5.48
C GLU A 95 15.81 -4.29 6.30
N SER A 96 16.30 -3.05 6.49
CA SER A 96 15.57 -2.02 7.22
C SER A 96 14.22 -1.67 6.56
N ILE A 97 14.16 -1.63 5.22
CA ILE A 97 12.91 -1.39 4.48
C ILE A 97 11.95 -2.58 4.66
N PHE A 98 12.46 -3.81 4.56
CA PHE A 98 11.66 -5.01 4.82
C PHE A 98 11.05 -5.01 6.23
N GLU A 99 11.88 -4.73 7.25
CA GLU A 99 11.42 -4.65 8.64
C GLU A 99 10.44 -3.49 8.85
N GLY A 100 10.66 -2.34 8.20
CA GLY A 100 9.80 -1.18 8.26
C GLY A 100 8.39 -1.46 7.72
N ILE A 101 8.27 -2.03 6.52
CA ILE A 101 6.99 -2.46 5.95
C ILE A 101 6.32 -3.47 6.88
N THR A 102 7.09 -4.44 7.37
CA THR A 102 6.57 -5.48 8.28
C THR A 102 5.97 -4.86 9.54
N ALA A 103 6.67 -3.93 10.18
CA ALA A 103 6.20 -3.25 11.38
C ALA A 103 4.89 -2.47 11.13
N ILE A 104 4.82 -1.73 10.02
CA ILE A 104 3.63 -0.98 9.62
C ILE A 104 2.44 -1.93 9.41
N LEU A 105 2.61 -2.97 8.61
CA LEU A 105 1.53 -3.91 8.30
C LEU A 105 1.05 -4.67 9.54
N GLN A 106 1.96 -5.16 10.38
CA GLN A 106 1.60 -5.82 11.64
C GLN A 106 0.82 -4.89 12.58
N ASN A 107 1.17 -3.61 12.63
CA ASN A 107 0.40 -2.62 13.38
C ASN A 107 -1.04 -2.49 12.83
N ILE A 108 -1.20 -2.35 11.51
CA ILE A 108 -2.52 -2.25 10.87
C ILE A 108 -3.35 -3.53 11.09
N MET A 109 -2.72 -4.70 11.05
CA MET A 109 -3.39 -5.98 11.32
C MET A 109 -3.98 -6.07 12.74
N THR A 110 -3.43 -5.31 13.71
CA THR A 110 -3.99 -5.28 15.09
C THR A 110 -5.42 -4.75 15.16
N PHE A 111 -5.87 -3.98 14.17
CA PHE A 111 -7.26 -3.50 14.11
C PHE A 111 -8.28 -4.60 13.81
N GLY A 112 -7.84 -5.80 13.42
CA GLY A 112 -8.72 -6.93 13.09
C GLY A 112 -9.63 -6.67 11.89
N LYS A 113 -9.20 -5.79 10.98
CA LYS A 113 -9.89 -5.46 9.73
C LYS A 113 -9.20 -6.16 8.56
N ALA A 114 -9.90 -6.23 7.42
CA ALA A 114 -9.26 -6.71 6.20
C ALA A 114 -8.11 -5.78 5.79
N VAL A 115 -6.98 -6.38 5.40
CA VAL A 115 -5.80 -5.70 4.89
C VAL A 115 -5.46 -6.30 3.55
N ILE A 116 -5.63 -5.54 2.48
CA ILE A 116 -5.32 -5.94 1.10
C ILE A 116 -4.09 -5.17 0.65
N ILE A 117 -3.03 -5.87 0.30
CA ILE A 117 -1.84 -5.27 -0.31
C ILE A 117 -2.06 -5.16 -1.82
N ASN A 118 -1.83 -3.99 -2.38
CA ASN A 118 -1.81 -3.74 -3.82
C ASN A 118 -0.38 -3.87 -4.34
N GLY A 119 -0.12 -4.78 -5.27
CA GLY A 119 1.25 -5.08 -5.71
C GLY A 119 2.09 -5.75 -4.60
N GLY A 120 3.32 -5.26 -4.41
CA GLY A 120 4.21 -5.69 -3.33
C GLY A 120 4.67 -7.14 -3.41
N ASP A 121 4.61 -7.74 -4.58
CA ASP A 121 4.89 -9.17 -4.81
C ASP A 121 6.27 -9.58 -4.32
N THR A 122 7.29 -8.72 -4.53
CA THR A 122 8.66 -8.96 -4.07
C THR A 122 8.73 -9.01 -2.54
N TYR A 123 8.09 -8.08 -1.85
CA TYR A 123 8.04 -8.05 -0.40
C TYR A 123 7.27 -9.26 0.18
N VAL A 124 6.09 -9.53 -0.38
CA VAL A 124 5.24 -10.64 0.10
C VAL A 124 5.91 -12.00 -0.13
N ALA A 125 6.57 -12.18 -1.28
CA ALA A 125 7.32 -13.41 -1.56
C ALA A 125 8.45 -13.63 -0.56
N GLU A 126 9.25 -12.60 -0.29
CA GLU A 126 10.33 -12.62 0.70
C GLU A 126 9.79 -12.90 2.11
N TYR A 127 8.69 -12.24 2.50
CA TYR A 127 8.06 -12.47 3.80
C TYR A 127 7.61 -13.94 3.96
N ARG A 128 6.98 -14.48 2.93
CA ARG A 128 6.54 -15.88 2.91
C ARG A 128 7.71 -16.85 2.98
N GLU A 129 8.82 -16.56 2.30
CA GLU A 129 10.02 -17.39 2.36
C GLU A 129 10.62 -17.42 3.76
N ARG A 130 10.67 -16.27 4.44
CA ARG A 130 11.25 -16.14 5.80
C ARG A 130 10.38 -16.76 6.89
N TYR A 131 9.05 -16.56 6.82
CA TYR A 131 8.14 -16.88 7.92
C TYR A 131 7.12 -17.99 7.61
N GLY A 132 6.99 -18.40 6.38
CA GLY A 132 6.12 -19.50 5.94
C GLY A 132 4.63 -19.16 5.84
N ALA A 133 4.15 -18.13 6.55
CA ALA A 133 2.77 -17.69 6.56
C ALA A 133 2.69 -16.16 6.40
N ILE A 134 1.59 -15.66 5.82
CA ILE A 134 1.40 -14.24 5.48
C ILE A 134 0.23 -13.59 6.24
N ASP A 135 -0.48 -14.35 7.05
CA ASP A 135 -1.67 -13.94 7.80
C ASP A 135 -1.39 -12.90 8.90
N GLN A 136 -0.11 -12.65 9.20
CA GLN A 136 0.31 -11.60 10.14
C GLN A 136 0.48 -10.22 9.48
N ILE A 137 0.50 -10.15 8.15
CA ILE A 137 0.73 -8.91 7.41
C ILE A 137 -0.39 -8.53 6.47
N MET A 138 -1.25 -9.47 6.08
CA MET A 138 -2.36 -9.22 5.18
C MET A 138 -3.47 -10.27 5.26
N THR A 139 -4.64 -9.93 4.73
CA THR A 139 -5.78 -10.84 4.54
C THR A 139 -6.04 -11.16 3.08
N GLY A 140 -5.44 -10.42 2.17
CA GLY A 140 -5.60 -10.61 0.73
C GLY A 140 -4.63 -9.74 -0.06
N VAL A 141 -4.57 -9.98 -1.36
CA VAL A 141 -3.75 -9.25 -2.29
C VAL A 141 -4.58 -8.79 -3.48
N ASN A 142 -4.26 -7.63 -4.01
CA ASN A 142 -4.63 -7.15 -5.33
C ASN A 142 -3.38 -7.01 -6.18
N GLN A 143 -3.47 -7.33 -7.46
CA GLN A 143 -2.39 -7.14 -8.40
C GLN A 143 -2.91 -6.41 -9.63
N GLU A 144 -2.29 -5.29 -9.92
CA GLU A 144 -2.53 -4.52 -11.13
C GLU A 144 -1.72 -5.07 -12.31
N SER A 145 -2.05 -4.62 -13.50
CA SER A 145 -1.29 -4.91 -14.73
C SER A 145 -1.10 -6.40 -15.07
N VAL A 146 -2.00 -7.27 -14.58
CA VAL A 146 -1.96 -8.71 -14.89
C VAL A 146 -2.30 -8.97 -16.37
N TRP A 147 -3.33 -8.32 -16.91
CA TRP A 147 -3.84 -8.55 -18.26
C TRP A 147 -3.49 -7.44 -19.25
N SER A 148 -3.30 -6.23 -18.75
CA SER A 148 -2.94 -5.06 -19.55
C SER A 148 -1.83 -4.26 -18.88
N SER A 149 -1.04 -3.55 -19.68
CA SER A 149 -0.05 -2.60 -19.18
C SER A 149 -0.29 -1.23 -19.78
N ILE A 150 0.20 -0.19 -19.12
CA ILE A 150 0.21 1.17 -19.64
C ILE A 150 1.49 1.36 -20.42
N ASP A 151 1.36 1.92 -21.62
CA ASP A 151 2.47 2.49 -22.36
C ASP A 151 2.50 3.99 -22.02
N PHE A 152 3.41 4.38 -21.14
CA PHE A 152 3.50 5.76 -20.65
C PHE A 152 3.93 6.76 -21.73
N ASP A 153 4.69 6.32 -22.74
CA ASP A 153 5.13 7.18 -23.86
C ASP A 153 3.95 7.59 -24.76
N SER A 154 3.04 6.66 -25.02
CA SER A 154 1.88 6.89 -25.88
C SER A 154 0.58 7.19 -25.11
N GLY A 155 0.57 6.98 -23.78
CA GLY A 155 -0.62 7.10 -22.94
C GLY A 155 -1.72 6.08 -23.28
N THR A 156 -1.35 4.92 -23.83
CA THR A 156 -2.31 3.89 -24.25
C THR A 156 -2.16 2.60 -23.47
N PHE A 157 -3.23 1.83 -23.39
CA PHE A 157 -3.20 0.47 -22.85
C PHE A 157 -2.79 -0.52 -23.94
N ARG A 158 -2.02 -1.52 -23.56
CA ARG A 158 -1.65 -2.66 -24.39
C ARG A 158 -1.87 -3.98 -23.62
N GLU A 159 -1.96 -5.08 -24.35
CA GLU A 159 -1.97 -6.41 -23.74
C GLU A 159 -0.65 -6.67 -23.01
N GLN A 160 -0.75 -7.25 -21.82
CA GLN A 160 0.41 -7.63 -21.02
C GLN A 160 1.17 -8.80 -21.69
N THR A 161 2.47 -8.86 -21.51
CA THR A 161 3.26 -9.99 -21.99
C THR A 161 2.82 -11.29 -21.30
N SER A 162 2.94 -12.41 -22.00
CA SER A 162 2.60 -13.72 -21.41
C SER A 162 3.48 -14.04 -20.20
N GLU A 163 4.73 -13.64 -20.21
CA GLU A 163 5.68 -13.87 -19.12
C GLU A 163 5.25 -13.13 -17.85
N THR A 164 4.98 -11.83 -17.95
CA THR A 164 4.54 -11.01 -16.81
C THR A 164 3.18 -11.46 -16.30
N ARG A 165 2.25 -11.75 -17.21
CA ARG A 165 0.93 -12.28 -16.83
C ARG A 165 1.05 -13.59 -16.07
N ASP A 166 1.85 -14.55 -16.55
CA ASP A 166 2.03 -15.85 -15.93
C ASP A 166 2.74 -15.73 -14.57
N TYR A 167 3.64 -14.75 -14.43
CA TYR A 167 4.25 -14.41 -13.15
C TYR A 167 3.21 -13.92 -12.14
N PHE A 168 2.43 -12.90 -12.48
CA PHE A 168 1.40 -12.37 -11.59
C PHE A 168 0.26 -13.37 -11.30
N CYS A 169 -0.13 -14.19 -12.29
CA CYS A 169 -1.10 -15.26 -12.04
C CYS A 169 -0.61 -16.34 -11.05
N LYS A 170 0.70 -16.50 -10.89
CA LYS A 170 1.27 -17.41 -9.87
C LYS A 170 1.39 -16.74 -8.51
N TYR A 171 1.55 -15.43 -8.50
CA TYR A 171 1.56 -14.63 -7.27
C TYR A 171 0.17 -14.62 -6.62
N LEU A 172 -0.89 -14.37 -7.39
CA LEU A 172 -2.29 -14.40 -6.97
C LEU A 172 -2.76 -15.81 -6.57
#